data_b8a7e7e1ed1d27717617a02dee3a0517
#
_entry.id   b8a7e7e1ed1d27717617a02dee3a0517
#
_cell.length_a   1.000
_cell.length_b   1.000
_cell.length_c   1.000
_cell.angle_alpha   90.00
_cell.angle_beta   90.00
_cell.angle_gamma   90.00
#
_symmetry.space_group_name_H-M   'P 1'
#
loop_
_entity.id
_entity.type
_entity.pdbx_description
1 polymer ?
#
loop_
_entity_poly.entity_id
_entity_poly.type
_entity_poly.pdbx_seq_one_letter_code
_entity_poly.pdbx_strand_id
1 'polypeptide(L)'
;MQERLQALAQALAPGAQAALVVSEENRRYFTGFSSSAGVLLVSRGGSIFLTDSRYIEAARRAVSGCEVEELTNLSAQLPMLLRANGIKRLMLEAERVTLSQAARYQAMLPDVELDTGDGLDQSIDSLRMVKSAGEKEQIIRAQRIAEQAFDHILTFIRPGVTEREIALELDHFMLSHGAQALSFETIAVGGVNSSMPHGVPSEYRIQSGDFVTMDYGAVVGGY
;
A
#
# COMPACT_ATOMS: atom_id res chain seq x y z
N MET A 1 -12.28 9.08 -6.03
CA MET A 1 -12.14 7.61 -6.19
C MET A 1 -12.82 7.11 -7.45
N GLN A 2 -14.04 7.52 -7.75
CA GLN A 2 -14.77 7.10 -8.95
C GLN A 2 -13.97 7.30 -10.25
N GLU A 3 -13.30 8.42 -10.42
CA GLU A 3 -12.45 8.70 -11.60
C GLU A 3 -11.31 7.70 -11.76
N ARG A 4 -10.68 7.28 -10.66
CA ARG A 4 -9.60 6.27 -10.69
C ARG A 4 -10.12 4.90 -11.13
N LEU A 5 -11.27 4.49 -10.61
CA LEU A 5 -11.92 3.23 -11.02
C LEU A 5 -12.32 3.25 -12.49
N GLN A 6 -12.87 4.37 -12.97
CA GLN A 6 -13.21 4.55 -14.38
C GLN A 6 -11.95 4.54 -15.26
N ALA A 7 -10.86 5.20 -14.83
CA ALA A 7 -9.61 5.20 -15.56
C ALA A 7 -9.02 3.79 -15.69
N LEU A 8 -9.04 2.99 -14.59
CA LEU A 8 -8.62 1.60 -14.67
C LEU A 8 -9.51 0.77 -15.59
N ALA A 9 -10.84 0.93 -15.50
CA ALA A 9 -11.78 0.23 -16.35
C ALA A 9 -11.59 0.55 -17.87
N GLN A 10 -11.17 1.78 -18.18
CA GLN A 10 -10.82 2.20 -19.55
C GLN A 10 -9.46 1.64 -20.00
N ALA A 11 -8.51 1.49 -19.07
CA ALA A 11 -7.17 0.98 -19.34
C ALA A 11 -7.09 -0.56 -19.44
N LEU A 12 -8.20 -1.27 -19.24
CA LEU A 12 -8.23 -2.74 -19.42
C LEU A 12 -7.78 -3.14 -20.81
N ALA A 13 -6.92 -4.16 -20.90
CA ALA A 13 -6.40 -4.68 -22.16
C ALA A 13 -7.52 -5.05 -23.15
N PRO A 14 -7.25 -4.99 -24.48
CA PRO A 14 -8.22 -5.43 -25.48
C PRO A 14 -8.72 -6.86 -25.21
N GLY A 15 -10.03 -7.02 -25.18
CA GLY A 15 -10.68 -8.29 -24.87
C GLY A 15 -10.85 -8.59 -23.37
N ALA A 16 -10.11 -7.95 -22.47
CA ALA A 16 -10.38 -8.06 -21.05
C ALA A 16 -11.65 -7.29 -20.66
N GLN A 17 -12.44 -7.89 -19.78
CA GLN A 17 -13.73 -7.33 -19.37
C GLN A 17 -13.68 -6.80 -17.94
N ALA A 18 -12.74 -7.31 -17.12
CA ALA A 18 -12.55 -6.86 -15.75
C ALA A 18 -11.10 -7.07 -15.28
N ALA A 19 -10.76 -6.40 -14.19
CA ALA A 19 -9.56 -6.59 -13.39
C ALA A 19 -9.91 -6.98 -11.97
N LEU A 20 -9.15 -7.88 -11.37
CA LEU A 20 -9.21 -8.23 -9.95
C LEU A 20 -7.98 -7.65 -9.24
N VAL A 21 -8.21 -6.60 -8.45
CA VAL A 21 -7.18 -5.96 -7.64
C VAL A 21 -7.16 -6.60 -6.26
N VAL A 22 -6.03 -7.22 -5.90
CA VAL A 22 -5.87 -8.01 -4.68
C VAL A 22 -4.91 -7.39 -3.68
N SER A 23 -3.94 -6.57 -4.14
CA SER A 23 -2.97 -5.92 -3.27
C SER A 23 -3.62 -4.84 -2.40
N GLU A 24 -3.16 -4.71 -1.17
CA GLU A 24 -3.70 -3.74 -0.21
C GLU A 24 -3.51 -2.30 -0.69
N GLU A 25 -2.32 -2.00 -1.19
CA GLU A 25 -1.94 -0.68 -1.66
C GLU A 25 -2.81 -0.22 -2.83
N ASN A 26 -3.06 -1.13 -3.79
CA ASN A 26 -3.86 -0.81 -4.96
C ASN A 26 -5.36 -0.75 -4.62
N ARG A 27 -5.87 -1.67 -3.80
CA ARG A 27 -7.24 -1.55 -3.29
C ARG A 27 -7.45 -0.20 -2.60
N ARG A 28 -6.51 0.20 -1.73
CA ARG A 28 -6.57 1.49 -1.06
C ARG A 28 -6.49 2.66 -2.04
N TYR A 29 -5.62 2.61 -3.04
CA TYR A 29 -5.53 3.64 -4.08
C TYR A 29 -6.88 3.87 -4.78
N PHE A 30 -7.60 2.80 -5.11
CA PHE A 30 -8.87 2.88 -5.83
C PHE A 30 -10.08 3.14 -4.93
N THR A 31 -10.08 2.71 -3.68
CA THR A 31 -11.23 2.83 -2.76
C THR A 31 -11.08 3.95 -1.73
N GLY A 32 -9.86 4.40 -1.46
CA GLY A 32 -9.54 5.30 -0.35
C GLY A 32 -9.58 4.62 1.02
N PHE A 33 -9.75 3.29 1.06
CA PHE A 33 -9.95 2.53 2.29
C PHE A 33 -8.88 1.45 2.46
N SER A 34 -8.22 1.42 3.63
CA SER A 34 -7.23 0.41 3.98
C SER A 34 -7.89 -0.80 4.64
N SER A 35 -7.55 -1.99 4.15
CA SER A 35 -7.99 -3.25 4.71
C SER A 35 -6.97 -4.35 4.44
N SER A 36 -6.64 -5.17 5.43
CA SER A 36 -5.75 -6.32 5.24
C SER A 36 -6.43 -7.48 4.48
N ALA A 37 -7.75 -7.40 4.27
CA ALA A 37 -8.51 -8.43 3.57
C ALA A 37 -9.48 -7.82 2.57
N GLY A 38 -9.69 -8.54 1.46
CA GLY A 38 -10.64 -8.19 0.42
C GLY A 38 -10.07 -8.27 -0.98
N VAL A 39 -10.95 -8.08 -1.95
CA VAL A 39 -10.61 -7.96 -3.38
C VAL A 39 -11.49 -6.87 -4.00
N LEU A 40 -10.98 -6.19 -5.00
CA LEU A 40 -11.72 -5.19 -5.75
C LEU A 40 -11.85 -5.66 -7.20
N LEU A 41 -13.09 -5.91 -7.62
CA LEU A 41 -13.43 -6.21 -9.01
C LEU A 41 -13.74 -4.89 -9.72
N VAL A 42 -13.02 -4.59 -10.79
CA VAL A 42 -13.20 -3.39 -11.61
C VAL A 42 -13.59 -3.81 -13.02
N SER A 43 -14.72 -3.32 -13.52
CA SER A 43 -15.18 -3.54 -14.90
C SER A 43 -15.72 -2.26 -15.51
N ARG A 44 -15.96 -2.29 -16.82
CA ARG A 44 -16.62 -1.16 -17.52
C ARG A 44 -18.07 -0.95 -17.09
N GLY A 45 -18.72 -1.98 -16.54
CA GLY A 45 -20.11 -1.93 -16.04
C GLY A 45 -20.22 -1.44 -14.59
N GLY A 46 -19.14 -1.39 -13.86
CA GLY A 46 -19.10 -0.99 -12.45
C GLY A 46 -17.98 -1.67 -11.69
N SER A 47 -17.82 -1.30 -10.44
CA SER A 47 -16.79 -1.86 -9.55
C SER A 47 -17.42 -2.31 -8.24
N ILE A 48 -16.90 -3.40 -7.69
CA ILE A 48 -17.36 -4.01 -6.44
C ILE A 48 -16.18 -4.29 -5.56
N PHE A 49 -16.20 -3.73 -4.35
CA PHE A 49 -15.22 -4.03 -3.31
C PHE A 49 -15.79 -5.05 -2.34
N LEU A 50 -15.17 -6.21 -2.29
CA LEU A 50 -15.48 -7.30 -1.37
C LEU A 50 -14.49 -7.25 -0.20
N THR A 51 -15.00 -7.13 1.04
CA THR A 51 -14.17 -7.17 2.25
C THR A 51 -14.88 -7.92 3.36
N ASP A 52 -14.13 -8.47 4.32
CA ASP A 52 -14.70 -9.35 5.34
C ASP A 52 -15.46 -8.58 6.46
N SER A 53 -16.06 -9.36 7.38
CA SER A 53 -16.88 -8.85 8.49
C SER A 53 -16.14 -7.84 9.39
N ARG A 54 -14.83 -7.88 9.45
CA ARG A 54 -14.02 -6.94 10.26
C ARG A 54 -14.04 -5.52 9.70
N TYR A 55 -14.21 -5.38 8.38
CA TYR A 55 -14.08 -4.10 7.68
C TYR A 55 -15.38 -3.61 7.04
N ILE A 56 -16.38 -4.48 6.85
CA ILE A 56 -17.56 -4.18 6.03
C ILE A 56 -18.33 -2.93 6.45
N GLU A 57 -18.53 -2.72 7.76
CA GLU A 57 -19.25 -1.54 8.25
C GLU A 57 -18.48 -0.25 7.98
N ALA A 58 -17.17 -0.25 8.27
CA ALA A 58 -16.31 0.91 8.04
C ALA A 58 -16.16 1.19 6.53
N ALA A 59 -16.02 0.15 5.72
CA ALA A 59 -15.92 0.27 4.27
C ALA A 59 -17.21 0.87 3.67
N ARG A 60 -18.38 0.42 4.07
CA ARG A 60 -19.67 0.99 3.61
C ARG A 60 -19.84 2.47 3.93
N ARG A 61 -19.20 2.96 5.00
CA ARG A 61 -19.24 4.39 5.38
C ARG A 61 -18.20 5.23 4.65
N ALA A 62 -17.04 4.66 4.34
CA ALA A 62 -15.89 5.38 3.83
C ALA A 62 -15.71 5.28 2.32
N VAL A 63 -16.02 4.15 1.73
CA VAL A 63 -15.81 3.89 0.30
C VAL A 63 -16.90 4.54 -0.53
N SER A 64 -16.47 5.24 -1.57
CA SER A 64 -17.37 5.85 -2.55
C SER A 64 -16.92 5.52 -3.98
N GLY A 65 -17.86 5.43 -4.90
CA GLY A 65 -17.59 5.18 -6.32
C GLY A 65 -17.57 3.71 -6.73
N CYS A 66 -17.76 2.77 -5.79
CA CYS A 66 -18.03 1.36 -6.07
C CYS A 66 -19.02 0.77 -5.04
N GLU A 67 -19.63 -0.34 -5.37
CA GLU A 67 -20.41 -1.13 -4.44
C GLU A 67 -19.51 -1.80 -3.40
N VAL A 68 -20.02 -1.98 -2.17
CA VAL A 68 -19.28 -2.61 -1.07
C VAL A 68 -20.09 -3.78 -0.54
N GLU A 69 -19.56 -4.98 -0.72
CA GLU A 69 -20.20 -6.22 -0.30
C GLU A 69 -19.36 -6.97 0.74
N GLU A 70 -20.04 -7.74 1.58
CA GLU A 70 -19.36 -8.57 2.56
C GLU A 70 -18.78 -9.82 1.90
N LEU A 71 -17.48 -10.02 2.04
CA LEU A 71 -16.77 -11.21 1.62
C LEU A 71 -16.96 -12.32 2.65
N THR A 72 -17.84 -13.26 2.36
CA THR A 72 -18.08 -14.45 3.19
C THR A 72 -17.40 -15.70 2.62
N ASN A 73 -17.46 -15.87 1.31
CA ASN A 73 -16.83 -16.99 0.59
C ASN A 73 -16.46 -16.58 -0.83
N LEU A 74 -15.17 -16.28 -1.04
CA LEU A 74 -14.68 -15.84 -2.35
C LEU A 74 -14.93 -16.88 -3.45
N SER A 75 -14.80 -18.17 -3.13
CA SER A 75 -15.00 -19.25 -4.11
C SER A 75 -16.44 -19.39 -4.62
N ALA A 76 -17.39 -18.87 -3.87
CA ALA A 76 -18.79 -18.81 -4.30
C ALA A 76 -19.15 -17.45 -4.93
N GLN A 77 -18.71 -16.36 -4.27
CA GLN A 77 -19.12 -15.01 -4.67
C GLN A 77 -18.46 -14.55 -5.97
N LEU A 78 -17.14 -14.76 -6.13
CA LEU A 78 -16.44 -14.28 -7.33
C LEU A 78 -16.97 -14.92 -8.62
N PRO A 79 -17.14 -16.26 -8.75
CA PRO A 79 -17.75 -16.86 -9.94
C PRO A 79 -19.16 -16.35 -10.23
N MET A 80 -19.97 -16.13 -9.18
CA MET A 80 -21.33 -15.60 -9.32
C MET A 80 -21.30 -14.17 -9.88
N LEU A 81 -20.46 -13.29 -9.34
CA LEU A 81 -20.30 -11.90 -9.79
C LEU A 81 -19.80 -11.83 -11.25
N LEU A 82 -18.79 -12.63 -11.60
CA LEU A 82 -18.26 -12.67 -12.96
C LEU A 82 -19.32 -13.14 -13.96
N ARG A 83 -20.08 -14.18 -13.60
CA ARG A 83 -21.17 -14.71 -14.43
C ARG A 83 -22.30 -13.70 -14.59
N ALA A 84 -22.75 -13.06 -13.51
CA ALA A 84 -23.81 -12.05 -13.53
C ALA A 84 -23.44 -10.84 -14.41
N ASN A 85 -22.15 -10.50 -14.48
CA ASN A 85 -21.64 -9.39 -15.31
C ASN A 85 -21.10 -9.84 -16.69
N GLY A 86 -21.28 -11.11 -17.06
CA GLY A 86 -20.85 -11.64 -18.36
C GLY A 86 -19.34 -11.65 -18.59
N ILE A 87 -18.55 -11.65 -17.51
CA ILE A 87 -17.09 -11.57 -17.56
C ILE A 87 -16.51 -12.95 -17.91
N LYS A 88 -15.76 -13.03 -19.00
CA LYS A 88 -15.11 -14.22 -19.52
C LYS A 88 -13.58 -14.12 -19.54
N ARG A 89 -13.04 -12.91 -19.47
CA ARG A 89 -11.60 -12.67 -19.36
C ARG A 89 -11.34 -11.66 -18.25
N LEU A 90 -10.54 -12.09 -17.25
CA LEU A 90 -10.23 -11.39 -16.02
C LEU A 90 -8.73 -11.17 -15.92
N MET A 91 -8.28 -9.92 -15.81
CA MET A 91 -6.89 -9.58 -15.54
C MET A 91 -6.59 -9.70 -14.04
N LEU A 92 -5.43 -10.26 -13.69
CA LEU A 92 -4.90 -10.34 -12.33
C LEU A 92 -3.65 -9.48 -12.19
N GLU A 93 -3.38 -9.00 -10.98
CA GLU A 93 -2.10 -8.34 -10.64
C GLU A 93 -0.97 -9.38 -10.64
N ALA A 94 -0.25 -9.51 -11.76
CA ALA A 94 0.76 -10.54 -11.96
C ALA A 94 1.94 -10.43 -10.97
N GLU A 95 2.31 -9.20 -10.59
CA GLU A 95 3.38 -8.94 -9.62
C GLU A 95 2.95 -9.16 -8.15
N ARG A 96 1.66 -9.35 -7.89
CA ARG A 96 1.09 -9.45 -6.53
C ARG A 96 0.49 -10.82 -6.23
N VAL A 97 -0.06 -11.47 -7.25
CA VAL A 97 -0.65 -12.81 -7.14
C VAL A 97 0.43 -13.86 -7.19
N THR A 98 0.54 -14.66 -6.13
CA THR A 98 1.46 -15.79 -6.13
C THR A 98 1.01 -16.90 -7.09
N LEU A 99 1.92 -17.76 -7.55
CA LEU A 99 1.57 -18.91 -8.39
C LEU A 99 0.50 -19.79 -7.75
N SER A 100 0.55 -19.98 -6.43
CA SER A 100 -0.46 -20.74 -5.69
C SER A 100 -1.82 -20.06 -5.69
N GLN A 101 -1.87 -18.74 -5.58
CA GLN A 101 -3.12 -17.98 -5.67
C GLN A 101 -3.68 -18.03 -7.10
N ALA A 102 -2.85 -17.85 -8.12
CA ALA A 102 -3.26 -17.97 -9.52
C ALA A 102 -3.88 -19.35 -9.82
N ALA A 103 -3.24 -20.42 -9.35
CA ALA A 103 -3.79 -21.78 -9.49
C ALA A 103 -5.14 -21.95 -8.78
N ARG A 104 -5.32 -21.33 -7.60
CA ARG A 104 -6.62 -21.34 -6.90
C ARG A 104 -7.70 -20.56 -7.66
N TYR A 105 -7.36 -19.39 -8.23
CA TYR A 105 -8.27 -18.63 -9.07
C TYR A 105 -8.65 -19.43 -10.32
N GLN A 106 -7.70 -20.08 -10.97
CA GLN A 106 -7.97 -20.93 -12.14
C GLN A 106 -8.91 -22.10 -11.81
N ALA A 107 -8.70 -22.77 -10.68
CA ALA A 107 -9.57 -23.84 -10.22
C ALA A 107 -10.98 -23.34 -9.85
N MET A 108 -11.09 -22.13 -9.31
CA MET A 108 -12.34 -21.49 -8.92
C MET A 108 -13.14 -20.99 -10.15
N LEU A 109 -12.45 -20.63 -11.23
CA LEU A 109 -12.98 -19.94 -12.41
C LEU A 109 -12.69 -20.74 -13.70
N PRO A 110 -13.18 -21.98 -13.83
CA PRO A 110 -12.83 -22.84 -14.97
C PRO A 110 -13.32 -22.29 -16.32
N ASP A 111 -14.38 -21.47 -16.32
CA ASP A 111 -14.98 -20.89 -17.51
C ASP A 111 -14.51 -19.46 -17.83
N VAL A 112 -13.50 -18.96 -17.09
CA VAL A 112 -12.95 -17.60 -17.23
C VAL A 112 -11.49 -17.68 -17.61
N GLU A 113 -11.11 -17.01 -18.67
CA GLU A 113 -9.71 -16.82 -19.05
C GLU A 113 -9.05 -15.85 -18.06
N LEU A 114 -8.03 -16.34 -17.34
CA LEU A 114 -7.22 -15.50 -16.45
C LEU A 114 -6.03 -14.91 -17.22
N ASP A 115 -5.99 -13.60 -17.31
CA ASP A 115 -4.84 -12.89 -17.85
C ASP A 115 -3.87 -12.58 -16.69
N THR A 116 -2.75 -13.28 -16.69
CA THR A 116 -1.66 -13.17 -15.70
C THR A 116 -0.44 -12.46 -16.27
N GLY A 117 -0.60 -11.75 -17.38
CA GLY A 117 0.43 -10.85 -17.89
C GLY A 117 0.51 -9.57 -17.05
N ASP A 118 1.58 -8.80 -17.25
CA ASP A 118 1.89 -7.57 -16.50
C ASP A 118 1.03 -6.35 -16.90
N GLY A 119 0.13 -6.50 -17.85
CA GLY A 119 -0.67 -5.40 -18.40
C GLY A 119 -1.54 -4.68 -17.36
N LEU A 120 -2.05 -5.40 -16.34
CA LEU A 120 -2.79 -4.78 -15.25
C LEU A 120 -1.87 -3.97 -14.34
N ASP A 121 -0.72 -4.54 -13.97
CA ASP A 121 0.27 -3.87 -13.11
C ASP A 121 0.79 -2.59 -13.78
N GLN A 122 1.15 -2.64 -15.06
CA GLN A 122 1.55 -1.47 -15.85
C GLN A 122 0.46 -0.38 -15.92
N SER A 123 -0.81 -0.78 -16.08
CA SER A 123 -1.94 0.15 -16.08
C SER A 123 -2.11 0.84 -14.73
N ILE A 124 -2.03 0.09 -13.64
CA ILE A 124 -2.12 0.61 -12.27
C ILE A 124 -0.94 1.54 -11.97
N ASP A 125 0.27 1.13 -12.32
CA ASP A 125 1.48 1.93 -12.10
C ASP A 125 1.43 3.25 -12.87
N SER A 126 0.96 3.23 -14.10
CA SER A 126 0.77 4.45 -14.91
C SER A 126 -0.19 5.42 -14.23
N LEU A 127 -1.29 4.92 -13.66
CA LEU A 127 -2.26 5.74 -12.92
C LEU A 127 -1.68 6.29 -11.61
N ARG A 128 -0.86 5.50 -10.90
CA ARG A 128 -0.22 5.89 -9.64
C ARG A 128 1.01 6.78 -9.82
N MET A 129 1.65 6.73 -10.99
CA MET A 129 2.86 7.51 -11.29
C MET A 129 2.58 9.01 -11.21
N VAL A 130 1.45 9.47 -11.72
CA VAL A 130 1.07 10.89 -11.70
C VAL A 130 0.19 11.18 -10.49
N LYS A 131 0.76 11.86 -9.50
CA LYS A 131 0.09 12.16 -8.22
C LYS A 131 -0.89 13.33 -8.38
N SER A 132 -2.11 13.13 -7.88
CA SER A 132 -3.10 14.20 -7.74
C SER A 132 -2.67 15.25 -6.70
N ALA A 133 -3.36 16.37 -6.63
CA ALA A 133 -3.09 17.41 -5.64
C ALA A 133 -3.21 16.88 -4.20
N GLY A 134 -4.26 16.09 -3.92
CA GLY A 134 -4.45 15.50 -2.58
C GLY A 134 -3.36 14.48 -2.20
N GLU A 135 -2.88 13.68 -3.15
CA GLU A 135 -1.76 12.75 -2.91
C GLU A 135 -0.46 13.52 -2.62
N LYS A 136 -0.18 14.57 -3.40
CA LYS A 136 0.97 15.43 -3.14
C LYS A 136 0.92 16.08 -1.76
N GLU A 137 -0.25 16.49 -1.32
CA GLU A 137 -0.44 17.05 0.03
C GLU A 137 -0.08 16.04 1.12
N GLN A 138 -0.48 14.76 1.00
CA GLN A 138 -0.11 13.73 1.96
C GLN A 138 1.40 13.47 1.98
N ILE A 139 2.04 13.43 0.81
CA ILE A 139 3.51 13.29 0.69
C ILE A 139 4.20 14.48 1.38
N ILE A 140 3.74 15.70 1.14
CA ILE A 140 4.29 16.90 1.77
C ILE A 140 4.13 16.84 3.30
N ARG A 141 2.98 16.39 3.80
CA ARG A 141 2.75 16.22 5.24
C ARG A 141 3.70 15.19 5.85
N ALA A 142 3.88 14.05 5.19
CA ALA A 142 4.83 13.03 5.64
C ALA A 142 6.27 13.57 5.69
N GLN A 143 6.68 14.29 4.65
CA GLN A 143 7.99 14.95 4.59
C GLN A 143 8.17 15.97 5.72
N ARG A 144 7.16 16.80 6.02
CA ARG A 144 7.24 17.78 7.10
C ARG A 144 7.40 17.16 8.48
N ILE A 145 6.77 16.01 8.73
CA ILE A 145 6.96 15.25 9.98
C ILE A 145 8.40 14.75 10.06
N ALA A 146 8.96 14.22 8.99
CA ALA A 146 10.33 13.74 8.95
C ALA A 146 11.35 14.90 9.14
N GLU A 147 11.12 16.06 8.53
CA GLU A 147 11.95 17.26 8.74
C GLU A 147 11.92 17.73 10.20
N GLN A 148 10.75 17.78 10.82
CA GLN A 148 10.62 18.12 12.24
C GLN A 148 11.30 17.08 13.15
N ALA A 149 11.24 15.81 12.80
CA ALA A 149 11.97 14.76 13.50
C ALA A 149 13.48 14.96 13.40
N PHE A 150 13.99 15.43 12.26
CA PHE A 150 15.40 15.79 12.10
C PHE A 150 15.80 16.94 13.04
N ASP A 151 15.05 18.02 13.05
CA ASP A 151 15.34 19.16 13.95
C ASP A 151 15.32 18.73 15.43
N HIS A 152 14.37 17.88 15.80
CA HIS A 152 14.28 17.34 17.14
C HIS A 152 15.47 16.46 17.51
N ILE A 153 15.85 15.51 16.63
CA ILE A 153 16.91 14.53 16.95
C ILE A 153 18.26 15.17 17.11
N LEU A 154 18.52 16.29 16.45
CA LEU A 154 19.76 17.06 16.63
C LEU A 154 19.93 17.56 18.07
N THR A 155 18.84 17.76 18.81
CA THR A 155 18.87 18.14 20.22
C THR A 155 19.07 16.95 21.16
N PHE A 156 18.78 15.75 20.70
CA PHE A 156 18.85 14.51 21.47
C PHE A 156 20.22 13.83 21.36
N ILE A 157 20.82 13.83 20.15
CA ILE A 157 22.11 13.19 19.90
C ILE A 157 23.24 13.86 20.72
N ARG A 158 23.93 13.05 21.52
CA ARG A 158 25.11 13.43 22.28
C ARG A 158 25.99 12.21 22.54
N PRO A 159 27.28 12.40 22.87
CA PRO A 159 28.12 11.29 23.27
C PRO A 159 27.50 10.44 24.38
N GLY A 160 27.54 9.13 24.22
CA GLY A 160 27.00 8.15 25.16
C GLY A 160 25.57 7.67 24.85
N VAL A 161 24.79 8.37 24.01
CA VAL A 161 23.50 7.87 23.51
C VAL A 161 23.75 6.70 22.55
N THR A 162 22.94 5.66 22.61
CA THR A 162 23.08 4.51 21.72
C THR A 162 22.38 4.76 20.36
N GLU A 163 22.81 4.04 19.34
CA GLU A 163 22.12 4.01 18.03
C GLU A 163 20.65 3.66 18.17
N ARG A 164 20.34 2.67 19.02
CA ARG A 164 18.97 2.24 19.30
C ARG A 164 18.11 3.33 19.96
N GLU A 165 18.68 4.09 20.91
CA GLU A 165 17.99 5.22 21.53
C GLU A 165 17.68 6.30 20.50
N ILE A 166 18.58 6.58 19.55
CA ILE A 166 18.34 7.54 18.46
C ILE A 166 17.20 7.07 17.55
N ALA A 167 17.21 5.81 17.12
CA ALA A 167 16.17 5.25 16.27
C ALA A 167 14.79 5.32 16.97
N LEU A 168 14.70 4.89 18.22
CA LEU A 168 13.46 4.92 18.99
C LEU A 168 12.93 6.35 19.21
N GLU A 169 13.81 7.32 19.41
CA GLU A 169 13.41 8.72 19.57
C GLU A 169 12.85 9.30 18.25
N LEU A 170 13.46 8.99 17.10
CA LEU A 170 12.95 9.36 15.79
C LEU A 170 11.56 8.76 15.55
N ASP A 171 11.41 7.46 15.81
CA ASP A 171 10.14 6.72 15.63
C ASP A 171 9.04 7.31 16.50
N HIS A 172 9.33 7.51 17.78
CA HIS A 172 8.41 8.09 18.74
C HIS A 172 7.97 9.50 18.32
N PHE A 173 8.94 10.35 17.92
CA PHE A 173 8.65 11.69 17.48
C PHE A 173 7.70 11.69 16.27
N MET A 174 8.01 10.94 15.21
CA MET A 174 7.18 10.88 14.00
C MET A 174 5.76 10.41 14.32
N LEU A 175 5.61 9.32 15.07
CA LEU A 175 4.30 8.77 15.44
C LEU A 175 3.50 9.72 16.33
N SER A 176 4.12 10.40 17.29
CA SER A 176 3.45 11.36 18.16
C SER A 176 3.08 12.68 17.46
N HIS A 177 3.70 12.98 16.30
CA HIS A 177 3.45 14.18 15.51
C HIS A 177 2.59 13.94 14.25
N GLY A 178 1.87 12.82 14.21
CA GLY A 178 0.81 12.58 13.23
C GLY A 178 1.15 11.63 12.09
N ALA A 179 2.29 10.94 12.14
CA ALA A 179 2.51 9.79 11.29
C ALA A 179 1.58 8.64 11.69
N GLN A 180 0.97 8.00 10.71
CA GLN A 180 0.13 6.81 10.91
C GLN A 180 0.96 5.56 11.14
N ALA A 181 2.16 5.53 10.55
CA ALA A 181 3.14 4.47 10.65
C ALA A 181 4.52 5.01 10.28
N LEU A 182 5.55 4.21 10.52
CA LEU A 182 6.86 4.38 9.89
C LEU A 182 6.80 3.83 8.47
N SER A 183 7.54 4.45 7.55
CA SER A 183 7.57 4.00 6.15
C SER A 183 8.43 2.74 5.96
N PHE A 184 9.43 2.55 6.82
CA PHE A 184 10.32 1.39 6.92
C PHE A 184 11.00 1.39 8.29
N GLU A 185 11.81 0.36 8.58
CA GLU A 185 12.58 0.28 9.82
C GLU A 185 13.66 1.38 9.85
N THR A 186 13.64 2.21 10.86
CA THR A 186 14.55 3.35 11.01
C THR A 186 16.01 2.90 11.12
N ILE A 187 16.86 3.45 10.27
CA ILE A 187 18.31 3.31 10.34
C ILE A 187 18.86 4.52 11.12
N ALA A 188 19.63 4.24 12.17
CA ALA A 188 20.38 5.25 12.91
C ALA A 188 21.66 4.60 13.41
N VAL A 189 22.77 4.76 12.68
CA VAL A 189 24.04 4.08 12.94
C VAL A 189 25.18 5.08 12.99
N GLY A 190 26.13 4.89 13.92
CA GLY A 190 27.19 5.84 14.21
C GLY A 190 28.60 5.28 14.10
N GLY A 191 29.60 6.17 14.11
CA GLY A 191 31.02 5.82 14.07
C GLY A 191 31.35 4.90 12.89
N VAL A 192 31.98 3.77 13.16
CA VAL A 192 32.35 2.79 12.13
C VAL A 192 31.12 2.15 11.45
N ASN A 193 29.98 2.09 12.14
CA ASN A 193 28.75 1.55 11.61
C ASN A 193 28.09 2.48 10.58
N SER A 194 28.42 3.78 10.60
CA SER A 194 27.84 4.76 9.67
C SER A 194 28.20 4.51 8.20
N SER A 195 29.18 3.65 7.94
CA SER A 195 29.54 3.20 6.58
C SER A 195 28.59 2.12 6.02
N MET A 196 27.66 1.58 6.82
CA MET A 196 26.72 0.54 6.42
C MET A 196 25.38 1.16 6.00
N PRO A 197 25.02 1.19 4.69
CA PRO A 197 23.76 1.82 4.22
C PRO A 197 22.50 1.18 4.79
N HIS A 198 22.55 -0.10 5.14
CA HIS A 198 21.47 -0.86 5.76
C HIS A 198 21.85 -1.33 7.18
N GLY A 199 22.56 -0.47 7.91
CA GLY A 199 22.97 -0.77 9.28
C GLY A 199 21.76 -0.85 10.22
N VAL A 200 21.74 -1.86 11.09
CA VAL A 200 20.70 -2.01 12.12
C VAL A 200 21.16 -1.31 13.40
N PRO A 201 20.35 -0.40 13.97
CA PRO A 201 20.70 0.29 15.21
C PRO A 201 21.03 -0.66 16.35
N SER A 202 22.20 -0.48 16.95
CA SER A 202 22.78 -1.35 17.98
C SER A 202 22.93 -0.65 19.32
N GLU A 203 23.56 -1.31 20.29
CA GLU A 203 23.97 -0.73 21.58
C GLU A 203 25.28 0.08 21.47
N TYR A 204 25.80 0.31 20.25
CA TYR A 204 26.94 1.19 20.05
C TYR A 204 26.62 2.59 20.59
N ARG A 205 27.52 3.13 21.40
CA ARG A 205 27.36 4.46 21.98
C ARG A 205 28.11 5.49 21.14
N ILE A 206 27.38 6.48 20.67
CA ILE A 206 27.91 7.60 19.88
C ILE A 206 29.05 8.27 20.66
N GLN A 207 30.10 8.58 19.95
CA GLN A 207 31.28 9.26 20.47
C GLN A 207 31.44 10.65 19.86
N SER A 208 32.20 11.52 20.52
CA SER A 208 32.54 12.82 19.94
C SER A 208 33.36 12.64 18.67
N GLY A 209 32.93 13.21 17.57
CA GLY A 209 33.55 13.09 16.25
C GLY A 209 33.01 11.99 15.36
N ASP A 210 32.06 11.17 15.85
CA ASP A 210 31.38 10.19 15.02
C ASP A 210 30.46 10.86 13.98
N PHE A 211 30.43 10.30 12.78
CA PHE A 211 29.31 10.49 11.88
C PHE A 211 28.13 9.63 12.33
N VAL A 212 26.91 10.15 12.18
CA VAL A 212 25.67 9.40 12.39
C VAL A 212 24.89 9.40 11.09
N THR A 213 24.74 8.21 10.49
CA THR A 213 23.90 8.00 9.30
C THR A 213 22.50 7.67 9.77
N MET A 214 21.52 8.44 9.29
CA MET A 214 20.10 8.24 9.61
C MET A 214 19.29 8.14 8.32
N ASP A 215 18.41 7.11 8.25
CA ASP A 215 17.41 6.95 7.20
C ASP A 215 16.10 6.55 7.87
N TYR A 216 15.07 7.36 7.69
CA TYR A 216 13.78 7.21 8.35
C TYR A 216 12.70 7.95 7.57
N GLY A 217 11.45 7.58 7.80
CA GLY A 217 10.33 8.19 7.10
C GLY A 217 8.99 7.92 7.76
N ALA A 218 8.06 8.83 7.51
CA ALA A 218 6.71 8.81 8.02
C ALA A 218 5.71 8.40 6.94
N VAL A 219 4.62 7.77 7.34
CA VAL A 219 3.45 7.49 6.49
C VAL A 219 2.31 8.40 6.91
N VAL A 220 1.75 9.16 5.98
CA VAL A 220 0.56 10.00 6.19
C VAL A 220 -0.45 9.76 5.07
N GLY A 221 -1.70 9.44 5.43
CA GLY A 221 -2.72 9.08 4.45
C GLY A 221 -2.30 7.93 3.55
N GLY A 222 -1.27 7.14 3.97
CA GLY A 222 -0.63 6.02 3.32
C GLY A 222 0.32 6.37 2.16
N TYR A 223 0.86 7.53 2.21
CA TYR A 223 1.93 8.06 1.37
C TYR A 223 3.14 8.34 2.24
#